data_4b3ca113d1584b6b0a56e8279cc72db9
#
_entry.id   4b3ca113d1584b6b0a56e8279cc72db9
#
_cell.length_a   1.000
_cell.length_b   1.000
_cell.length_c   1.000
_cell.angle_alpha   90.00
_cell.angle_beta   90.00
_cell.angle_gamma   90.00
#
_symmetry.space_group_name_H-M   'P 1'
#
loop_
_entity.id
_entity.type
_entity.pdbx_description
1 polymer ?
#
loop_
_entity_poly.entity_id
_entity_poly.type
_entity_poly.pdbx_seq_one_letter_code
_entity_poly.pdbx_strand_id
1 'polypeptide(L)'
;RLPALDQDFLLGDSMRGVRFLLEFAKAEEALRAWGVRSTIVVFGSARVGEEGPGRHVAWYAQARAFAKLASERGGAILGDGGPRDNGIATGGGPGIMEAANRGAADAGAPSVGFNITLPHEQEPNAYSTPELTFRFHYFAMRKMHLAMRASALVVFPGGFGTLDELFEILTLQQTRKAPQIPTVLVNREYWSSVIEYPMNIGGRPFNAWPAF
;
A
#
# COMPACT_ATOMS: atom_id res chain seq x y z
N ARG A 1 -31.34 -11.94 -20.94
CA ARG A 1 -30.69 -11.56 -19.69
C ARG A 1 -30.07 -10.17 -19.85
N LEU A 2 -30.22 -9.27 -18.88
CA LEU A 2 -29.55 -7.96 -18.93
C LEU A 2 -28.04 -8.17 -18.88
N PRO A 3 -27.25 -7.53 -19.78
CA PRO A 3 -25.80 -7.73 -19.82
C PRO A 3 -25.10 -7.44 -18.49
N ALA A 4 -25.56 -6.44 -17.74
CA ALA A 4 -24.99 -6.10 -16.42
C ALA A 4 -25.26 -7.16 -15.34
N LEU A 5 -26.17 -8.09 -15.56
CA LEU A 5 -26.51 -9.20 -14.65
C LEU A 5 -26.11 -10.56 -15.24
N ASP A 6 -25.38 -10.56 -16.34
CA ASP A 6 -24.90 -11.76 -17.00
C ASP A 6 -23.42 -12.01 -16.63
N GLN A 7 -23.21 -12.87 -15.62
CA GLN A 7 -21.87 -13.16 -15.12
C GLN A 7 -20.97 -13.82 -16.18
N ASP A 8 -21.51 -14.74 -16.98
CA ASP A 8 -20.74 -15.43 -18.00
C ASP A 8 -20.24 -14.44 -19.06
N PHE A 9 -21.09 -13.50 -19.46
CA PHE A 9 -20.73 -12.42 -20.36
C PHE A 9 -19.67 -11.48 -19.73
N LEU A 10 -19.89 -11.04 -18.49
CA LEU A 10 -18.96 -10.12 -17.79
C LEU A 10 -17.59 -10.75 -17.49
N LEU A 11 -17.55 -12.07 -17.29
CA LEU A 11 -16.29 -12.81 -17.07
C LEU A 11 -15.59 -13.23 -18.39
N GLY A 12 -16.25 -13.08 -19.52
CA GLY A 12 -15.68 -13.35 -20.85
C GLY A 12 -14.49 -12.44 -21.19
N ASP A 13 -13.62 -12.92 -22.10
CA ASP A 13 -12.38 -12.20 -22.46
C ASP A 13 -12.62 -10.82 -23.06
N SER A 14 -13.70 -10.66 -23.84
CA SER A 14 -14.09 -9.38 -24.44
C SER A 14 -14.44 -8.29 -23.39
N MET A 15 -14.79 -8.70 -22.17
CA MET A 15 -15.20 -7.80 -21.09
C MET A 15 -14.06 -7.42 -20.12
N ARG A 16 -12.82 -7.75 -20.46
CA ARG A 16 -11.64 -7.41 -19.61
C ARG A 16 -11.54 -5.93 -19.29
N GLY A 17 -11.75 -5.05 -20.26
CA GLY A 17 -11.72 -3.61 -20.05
C GLY A 17 -12.83 -3.12 -19.10
N VAL A 18 -14.01 -3.73 -19.18
CA VAL A 18 -15.12 -3.44 -18.26
C VAL A 18 -14.75 -3.87 -16.83
N ARG A 19 -14.13 -5.03 -16.67
CA ARG A 19 -13.65 -5.49 -15.34
C ARG A 19 -12.60 -4.57 -14.73
N PHE A 20 -11.67 -4.01 -15.54
CA PHE A 20 -10.74 -2.98 -15.06
C PHE A 20 -11.49 -1.77 -14.52
N LEU A 21 -12.49 -1.29 -15.27
CA LEU A 21 -13.32 -0.18 -14.84
C LEU A 21 -14.09 -0.47 -13.55
N LEU A 22 -14.64 -1.67 -13.41
CA LEU A 22 -15.37 -2.08 -12.20
C LEU A 22 -14.45 -2.13 -10.98
N GLU A 23 -13.24 -2.69 -11.09
CA GLU A 23 -12.27 -2.71 -10.00
C GLU A 23 -11.81 -1.31 -9.61
N PHE A 24 -11.58 -0.43 -10.59
CA PHE A 24 -11.27 0.96 -10.34
C PHE A 24 -12.43 1.68 -9.63
N ALA A 25 -13.63 1.62 -10.20
CA ALA A 25 -14.76 2.38 -9.72
C ALA A 25 -15.20 1.97 -8.31
N LYS A 26 -15.21 0.66 -8.00
CA LYS A 26 -15.62 0.15 -6.70
C LYS A 26 -14.74 0.68 -5.57
N ALA A 27 -13.42 0.64 -5.75
CA ALA A 27 -12.49 1.14 -4.74
C ALA A 27 -12.55 2.68 -4.64
N GLU A 28 -12.64 3.37 -5.78
CA GLU A 28 -12.73 4.83 -5.83
C GLU A 28 -13.97 5.36 -5.11
N GLU A 29 -15.13 4.75 -5.34
CA GLU A 29 -16.40 5.13 -4.72
C GLU A 29 -16.34 4.96 -3.20
N ALA A 30 -15.85 3.82 -2.70
CA ALA A 30 -15.73 3.56 -1.27
C ALA A 30 -14.75 4.52 -0.60
N LEU A 31 -13.58 4.75 -1.20
CA LEU A 31 -12.59 5.70 -0.67
C LEU A 31 -13.13 7.12 -0.58
N ARG A 32 -13.90 7.55 -1.59
CA ARG A 32 -14.58 8.87 -1.58
C ARG A 32 -15.67 8.93 -0.52
N ALA A 33 -16.50 7.90 -0.40
CA ALA A 33 -17.57 7.84 0.60
C ALA A 33 -17.03 7.92 2.03
N TRP A 34 -15.85 7.33 2.26
CA TRP A 34 -15.14 7.41 3.54
C TRP A 34 -14.31 8.69 3.73
N GLY A 35 -14.30 9.58 2.74
CA GLY A 35 -13.54 10.83 2.79
C GLY A 35 -12.02 10.63 2.77
N VAL A 36 -11.51 9.50 2.28
CA VAL A 36 -10.06 9.22 2.20
C VAL A 36 -9.44 10.08 1.11
N ARG A 37 -8.75 11.14 1.51
CA ARG A 37 -8.10 12.09 0.59
C ARG A 37 -6.68 11.70 0.26
N SER A 38 -5.90 11.30 1.28
CA SER A 38 -4.52 10.86 1.10
C SER A 38 -4.17 9.68 2.00
N THR A 39 -3.12 8.94 1.60
CA THR A 39 -2.69 7.74 2.32
C THR A 39 -1.18 7.71 2.51
N ILE A 40 -0.72 7.15 3.62
CA ILE A 40 0.65 6.68 3.80
C ILE A 40 0.67 5.21 3.44
N VAL A 41 1.40 4.87 2.38
CA VAL A 41 1.50 3.51 1.89
C VAL A 41 2.63 2.77 2.61
N VAL A 42 2.32 1.61 3.18
CA VAL A 42 3.30 0.81 3.93
C VAL A 42 3.46 -0.57 3.28
N PHE A 43 4.69 -0.89 2.91
CA PHE A 43 5.09 -2.17 2.35
C PHE A 43 6.21 -2.83 3.14
N GLY A 44 6.30 -4.15 3.03
CA GLY A 44 7.34 -4.97 3.61
C GLY A 44 7.02 -6.45 3.46
N SER A 45 7.85 -7.28 4.06
CA SER A 45 7.70 -8.73 3.99
C SER A 45 6.40 -9.24 4.61
N ALA A 46 5.69 -10.07 3.88
CA ALA A 46 4.53 -10.82 4.38
C ALA A 46 4.91 -11.96 5.35
N ARG A 47 6.21 -12.27 5.47
CA ARG A 47 6.74 -13.38 6.31
C ARG A 47 7.25 -12.90 7.67
N VAL A 48 7.18 -11.64 7.96
CA VAL A 48 7.53 -11.03 9.24
C VAL A 48 6.32 -11.15 10.16
N GLY A 49 6.50 -11.70 11.35
CA GLY A 49 5.41 -11.90 12.31
C GLY A 49 5.68 -11.23 13.66
N GLU A 50 4.66 -11.22 14.50
CA GLU A 50 4.77 -10.79 15.90
C GLU A 50 5.64 -11.75 16.71
N GLU A 51 5.73 -13.01 16.26
CA GLU A 51 6.63 -14.05 16.78
C GLU A 51 7.64 -14.45 15.72
N GLY A 52 8.83 -14.91 16.15
CA GLY A 52 9.86 -15.39 15.22
C GLY A 52 11.26 -14.87 15.52
N PRO A 53 12.20 -14.92 14.56
CA PRO A 53 13.57 -14.44 14.75
C PRO A 53 13.61 -12.95 15.13
N GLY A 54 14.45 -12.58 16.09
CA GLY A 54 14.45 -11.26 16.76
C GLY A 54 14.37 -10.02 15.86
N ARG A 55 15.03 -10.03 14.69
CA ARG A 55 14.90 -8.91 13.72
C ARG A 55 13.49 -8.78 13.14
N HIS A 56 12.83 -9.88 12.86
CA HIS A 56 11.48 -9.89 12.30
C HIS A 56 10.46 -9.32 13.28
N VAL A 57 10.54 -9.76 14.54
CA VAL A 57 9.69 -9.24 15.63
C VAL A 57 9.87 -7.73 15.79
N ALA A 58 11.13 -7.26 15.75
CA ALA A 58 11.42 -5.84 15.85
C ALA A 58 10.82 -5.04 14.69
N TRP A 59 10.89 -5.54 13.44
CA TRP A 59 10.29 -4.86 12.29
C TRP A 59 8.76 -4.83 12.35
N TYR A 60 8.13 -5.92 12.80
CA TYR A 60 6.68 -5.95 13.02
C TYR A 60 6.26 -4.89 14.04
N ALA A 61 6.92 -4.87 15.19
CA ALA A 61 6.67 -3.90 16.25
C ALA A 61 6.88 -2.44 15.78
N GLN A 62 7.95 -2.19 15.02
CA GLN A 62 8.23 -0.87 14.43
C GLN A 62 7.16 -0.44 13.43
N ALA A 63 6.70 -1.33 12.55
CA ALA A 63 5.65 -1.05 11.58
C ALA A 63 4.32 -0.71 12.27
N ARG A 64 3.96 -1.47 13.30
CA ARG A 64 2.76 -1.23 14.13
C ARG A 64 2.85 0.11 14.86
N ALA A 65 3.99 0.38 15.52
CA ALA A 65 4.20 1.64 16.25
C ALA A 65 4.21 2.86 15.32
N PHE A 66 4.88 2.75 14.16
CA PHE A 66 4.86 3.78 13.13
C PHE A 66 3.44 4.09 12.67
N ALA A 67 2.68 3.06 12.28
CA ALA A 67 1.34 3.26 11.74
C ALA A 67 0.37 3.83 12.79
N LYS A 68 0.50 3.42 14.06
CA LYS A 68 -0.25 4.02 15.17
C LYS A 68 0.05 5.51 15.29
N LEU A 69 1.32 5.88 15.39
CA LEU A 69 1.74 7.27 15.52
C LEU A 69 1.32 8.12 14.31
N ALA A 70 1.47 7.60 13.11
CA ALA A 70 1.06 8.26 11.87
C ALA A 70 -0.45 8.49 11.84
N SER A 71 -1.25 7.52 12.28
CA SER A 71 -2.71 7.63 12.35
C SER A 71 -3.17 8.66 13.40
N GLU A 72 -2.51 8.70 14.56
CA GLU A 72 -2.81 9.67 15.63
C GLU A 72 -2.51 11.12 15.22
N ARG A 73 -1.48 11.34 14.38
CA ARG A 73 -0.96 12.68 14.07
C ARG A 73 -1.20 13.13 12.63
N GLY A 74 -1.48 12.20 11.74
CA GLY A 74 -1.55 12.45 10.29
C GLY A 74 -2.90 12.98 9.78
N GLY A 75 -3.95 12.93 10.60
CA GLY A 75 -5.30 13.33 10.19
C GLY A 75 -6.16 12.17 9.66
N ALA A 76 -5.78 10.91 9.95
CA ALA A 76 -6.58 9.74 9.60
C ALA A 76 -7.83 9.60 10.47
N ILE A 77 -7.77 10.08 11.71
CA ILE A 77 -8.90 10.14 12.64
C ILE A 77 -9.68 11.43 12.34
N LEU A 78 -10.98 11.28 12.06
CA LEU A 78 -11.82 12.45 11.85
C LEU A 78 -11.97 13.26 13.15
N GLY A 79 -11.58 14.53 13.12
CA GLY A 79 -12.27 15.57 13.86
C GLY A 79 -13.62 15.86 13.18
N ASP A 80 -14.27 16.88 13.37
CA ASP A 80 -15.60 17.36 12.93
C ASP A 80 -16.11 17.01 11.50
N GLY A 81 -15.95 15.76 11.02
CA GLY A 81 -16.51 15.27 9.75
C GLY A 81 -15.75 15.71 8.49
N GLY A 82 -14.52 16.19 8.63
CA GLY A 82 -13.66 16.58 7.50
C GLY A 82 -13.03 15.39 6.73
N PRO A 83 -12.27 15.64 5.66
CA PRO A 83 -11.58 14.60 4.92
C PRO A 83 -10.49 13.94 5.76
N ARG A 84 -10.27 12.65 5.53
CA ARG A 84 -9.19 11.88 6.16
C ARG A 84 -7.91 12.01 5.36
N ASP A 85 -6.87 12.46 6.04
CA ASP A 85 -5.54 12.55 5.47
C ASP A 85 -4.60 11.50 6.05
N ASN A 86 -3.63 11.12 5.23
CA ASN A 86 -2.53 10.25 5.65
C ASN A 86 -3.00 8.94 6.32
N GLY A 87 -4.16 8.42 5.89
CA GLY A 87 -4.64 7.11 6.32
C GLY A 87 -3.66 6.01 5.92
N ILE A 88 -3.47 5.01 6.78
CA ILE A 88 -2.61 3.88 6.45
C ILE A 88 -3.23 3.06 5.31
N ALA A 89 -2.45 2.81 4.26
CA ALA A 89 -2.81 1.92 3.16
C ALA A 89 -1.73 0.86 2.97
N THR A 90 -2.15 -0.38 2.77
CA THR A 90 -1.26 -1.53 2.57
C THR A 90 -1.79 -2.45 1.47
N GLY A 91 -1.03 -3.49 1.15
CA GLY A 91 -1.52 -4.59 0.32
C GLY A 91 -2.53 -5.50 1.02
N GLY A 92 -2.94 -5.22 2.26
CA GLY A 92 -3.94 -6.00 2.99
C GLY A 92 -3.50 -7.41 3.41
N GLY A 93 -2.28 -7.83 3.12
CA GLY A 93 -1.75 -9.15 3.47
C GLY A 93 -1.19 -9.24 4.89
N PRO A 94 -0.57 -10.38 5.24
CA PRO A 94 0.06 -10.58 6.54
C PRO A 94 1.38 -9.82 6.69
N GLY A 95 2.03 -9.98 7.82
CA GLY A 95 3.37 -9.47 8.08
C GLY A 95 3.41 -7.98 8.35
N ILE A 96 4.30 -7.27 7.68
CA ILE A 96 4.45 -5.81 7.82
C ILE A 96 3.16 -5.08 7.46
N MET A 97 2.42 -5.54 6.47
CA MET A 97 1.14 -4.96 6.07
C MET A 97 0.10 -5.08 7.18
N GLU A 98 0.00 -6.27 7.78
CA GLU A 98 -0.83 -6.52 8.95
C GLU A 98 -0.42 -5.64 10.13
N ALA A 99 0.88 -5.58 10.44
CA ALA A 99 1.39 -4.74 11.52
C ALA A 99 0.99 -3.27 11.34
N ALA A 100 1.06 -2.75 10.12
CA ALA A 100 0.67 -1.39 9.81
C ALA A 100 -0.85 -1.17 9.94
N ASN A 101 -1.68 -2.05 9.40
CA ASN A 101 -3.13 -1.95 9.59
C ASN A 101 -3.52 -2.06 11.08
N ARG A 102 -2.86 -2.97 11.83
CA ARG A 102 -3.07 -3.12 13.28
C ARG A 102 -2.68 -1.86 14.04
N GLY A 103 -1.58 -1.20 13.67
CA GLY A 103 -1.19 0.08 14.27
C GLY A 103 -2.24 1.17 14.06
N ALA A 104 -2.85 1.25 12.88
CA ALA A 104 -3.97 2.16 12.64
C ALA A 104 -5.19 1.79 13.49
N ALA A 105 -5.53 0.51 13.60
CA ALA A 105 -6.61 0.03 14.46
C ALA A 105 -6.36 0.34 15.94
N ASP A 106 -5.11 0.19 16.43
CA ASP A 106 -4.71 0.58 17.80
C ASP A 106 -4.90 2.08 18.09
N ALA A 107 -4.87 2.91 17.05
CA ALA A 107 -5.16 4.35 17.14
C ALA A 107 -6.65 4.68 16.98
N GLY A 108 -7.51 3.68 16.72
CA GLY A 108 -8.91 3.92 16.39
C GLY A 108 -9.14 4.55 15.00
N ALA A 109 -8.14 4.49 14.12
CA ALA A 109 -8.20 5.02 12.77
C ALA A 109 -8.59 3.96 11.75
N PRO A 110 -9.38 4.28 10.71
CA PRO A 110 -9.59 3.38 9.60
C PRO A 110 -8.29 3.22 8.78
N SER A 111 -8.14 2.03 8.18
CA SER A 111 -7.03 1.75 7.28
C SER A 111 -7.48 0.99 6.05
N VAL A 112 -6.72 1.11 4.97
CA VAL A 112 -7.07 0.56 3.66
C VAL A 112 -6.25 -0.70 3.39
N GLY A 113 -6.91 -1.74 2.90
CA GLY A 113 -6.29 -2.96 2.40
C GLY A 113 -6.54 -3.14 0.90
N PHE A 114 -5.52 -2.99 0.06
CA PHE A 114 -5.59 -3.26 -1.38
C PHE A 114 -5.05 -4.67 -1.67
N ASN A 115 -5.88 -5.68 -1.43
CA ASN A 115 -5.49 -7.08 -1.61
C ASN A 115 -5.53 -7.50 -3.09
N ILE A 116 -4.79 -8.55 -3.42
CA ILE A 116 -4.74 -9.15 -4.75
C ILE A 116 -5.10 -10.64 -4.66
N THR A 117 -5.89 -11.13 -5.60
CA THR A 117 -6.17 -12.55 -5.70
C THR A 117 -4.92 -13.27 -6.21
N LEU A 118 -4.39 -14.17 -5.40
CA LEU A 118 -3.25 -15.02 -5.73
C LEU A 118 -3.69 -16.48 -5.85
N PRO A 119 -2.92 -17.35 -6.56
CA PRO A 119 -3.23 -18.78 -6.69
C PRO A 119 -3.35 -19.52 -5.34
N HIS A 120 -2.60 -19.05 -4.35
CA HIS A 120 -2.76 -19.47 -2.96
C HIS A 120 -3.45 -18.31 -2.23
N GLU A 121 -4.75 -18.44 -2.01
CA GLU A 121 -5.55 -17.38 -1.39
C GLU A 121 -4.97 -16.96 -0.04
N GLN A 122 -4.56 -15.71 0.03
CA GLN A 122 -4.31 -15.03 1.30
C GLN A 122 -5.57 -14.25 1.65
N GLU A 123 -6.19 -14.61 2.75
CA GLU A 123 -7.25 -13.77 3.31
C GLU A 123 -6.65 -12.41 3.71
N PRO A 124 -7.40 -11.32 3.54
CA PRO A 124 -7.02 -10.03 4.09
C PRO A 124 -6.75 -10.13 5.58
N ASN A 125 -5.78 -9.36 6.08
CA ASN A 125 -5.55 -9.31 7.53
C ASN A 125 -6.76 -8.72 8.27
N ALA A 126 -6.94 -9.12 9.52
CA ALA A 126 -8.12 -8.79 10.32
C ALA A 126 -8.21 -7.31 10.76
N TYR A 127 -7.19 -6.50 10.49
CA TYR A 127 -7.06 -5.13 11.02
C TYR A 127 -7.36 -4.04 10.00
N SER A 128 -7.42 -4.35 8.70
CA SER A 128 -7.90 -3.38 7.72
C SER A 128 -9.41 -3.16 7.87
N THR A 129 -9.87 -1.93 7.65
CA THR A 129 -11.29 -1.60 7.74
C THR A 129 -12.07 -2.39 6.69
N PRO A 130 -13.11 -3.16 7.04
CA PRO A 130 -13.80 -4.05 6.11
C PRO A 130 -14.30 -3.35 4.85
N GLU A 131 -14.89 -2.17 4.97
CA GLU A 131 -15.44 -1.38 3.86
C GLU A 131 -14.35 -0.73 3.00
N LEU A 132 -13.11 -0.68 3.50
CA LEU A 132 -11.93 -0.18 2.81
C LEU A 132 -10.95 -1.31 2.44
N THR A 133 -11.41 -2.56 2.52
CA THR A 133 -10.64 -3.74 2.13
C THR A 133 -11.12 -4.22 0.78
N PHE A 134 -10.28 -4.08 -0.23
CA PHE A 134 -10.59 -4.40 -1.61
C PHE A 134 -9.81 -5.62 -2.07
N ARG A 135 -10.44 -6.46 -2.88
CA ARG A 135 -9.78 -7.59 -3.54
C ARG A 135 -9.73 -7.32 -5.05
N PHE A 136 -8.53 -7.20 -5.59
CA PHE A 136 -8.28 -6.98 -7.01
C PHE A 136 -7.91 -8.29 -7.70
N HIS A 137 -8.34 -8.45 -8.93
CA HIS A 137 -7.85 -9.49 -9.83
C HIS A 137 -6.66 -8.99 -10.65
N TYR A 138 -6.62 -7.68 -10.96
CA TYR A 138 -5.60 -7.09 -11.81
C TYR A 138 -4.59 -6.26 -11.00
N PHE A 139 -3.32 -6.63 -11.09
CA PHE A 139 -2.23 -5.89 -10.43
C PHE A 139 -2.22 -4.41 -10.81
N ALA A 140 -2.46 -4.09 -12.10
CA ALA A 140 -2.46 -2.71 -12.57
C ALA A 140 -3.47 -1.82 -11.82
N MET A 141 -4.68 -2.31 -11.57
CA MET A 141 -5.71 -1.54 -10.86
C MET A 141 -5.36 -1.35 -9.39
N ARG A 142 -4.87 -2.41 -8.74
CA ARG A 142 -4.38 -2.35 -7.36
C ARG A 142 -3.25 -1.32 -7.20
N LYS A 143 -2.23 -1.40 -8.05
CA LYS A 143 -1.07 -0.49 -8.03
C LYS A 143 -1.47 0.95 -8.29
N MET A 144 -2.40 1.20 -9.21
CA MET A 144 -2.94 2.53 -9.47
C MET A 144 -3.55 3.13 -8.19
N HIS A 145 -4.40 2.38 -7.47
CA HIS A 145 -5.01 2.87 -6.23
C HIS A 145 -4.00 3.13 -5.12
N LEU A 146 -2.96 2.29 -5.00
CA LEU A 146 -1.86 2.51 -4.06
C LEU A 146 -1.12 3.83 -4.35
N ALA A 147 -0.85 4.12 -5.62
CA ALA A 147 -0.10 5.31 -6.01
C ALA A 147 -0.92 6.61 -6.00
N MET A 148 -2.18 6.58 -6.42
CA MET A 148 -2.99 7.78 -6.68
C MET A 148 -3.19 8.70 -5.49
N ARG A 149 -3.29 8.14 -4.27
CA ARG A 149 -3.51 8.89 -3.04
C ARG A 149 -2.31 8.92 -2.11
N ALA A 150 -1.19 8.35 -2.54
CA ALA A 150 0.01 8.28 -1.72
C ALA A 150 0.53 9.69 -1.40
N SER A 151 0.60 10.02 -0.11
CA SER A 151 1.27 11.20 0.43
C SER A 151 2.67 10.89 0.97
N ALA A 152 2.93 9.62 1.28
CA ALA A 152 4.23 9.09 1.65
C ALA A 152 4.29 7.58 1.37
N LEU A 153 5.52 7.07 1.20
CA LEU A 153 5.80 5.65 1.10
C LEU A 153 6.77 5.23 2.20
N VAL A 154 6.42 4.20 2.96
CA VAL A 154 7.26 3.63 4.01
C VAL A 154 7.50 2.15 3.72
N VAL A 155 8.76 1.79 3.54
CA VAL A 155 9.14 0.46 3.05
C VAL A 155 10.06 -0.21 4.05
N PHE A 156 9.56 -1.29 4.63
CA PHE A 156 10.31 -2.20 5.48
C PHE A 156 11.01 -3.27 4.63
N PRO A 157 12.00 -3.99 5.18
CA PRO A 157 12.62 -5.11 4.48
C PRO A 157 11.60 -6.10 3.94
N GLY A 158 11.76 -6.52 2.67
CA GLY A 158 10.81 -7.40 2.01
C GLY A 158 11.36 -8.02 0.72
N GLY A 159 10.57 -8.88 0.09
CA GLY A 159 10.95 -9.57 -1.14
C GLY A 159 10.55 -8.81 -2.41
N PHE A 160 10.42 -9.55 -3.51
CA PHE A 160 10.13 -9.00 -4.84
C PHE A 160 8.88 -8.12 -4.89
N GLY A 161 7.79 -8.51 -4.21
CA GLY A 161 6.57 -7.69 -4.19
C GLY A 161 6.78 -6.33 -3.52
N THR A 162 7.65 -6.26 -2.49
CA THR A 162 8.01 -4.99 -1.85
C THR A 162 8.87 -4.13 -2.76
N LEU A 163 9.82 -4.74 -3.47
CA LEU A 163 10.70 -4.05 -4.43
C LEU A 163 9.91 -3.55 -5.64
N ASP A 164 8.99 -4.34 -6.14
CA ASP A 164 8.12 -4.00 -7.26
C ASP A 164 7.32 -2.71 -6.99
N GLU A 165 6.68 -2.61 -5.83
CA GLU A 165 5.94 -1.41 -5.44
C GLU A 165 6.86 -0.20 -5.19
N LEU A 166 8.03 -0.42 -4.57
CA LEU A 166 9.01 0.64 -4.35
C LEU A 166 9.50 1.23 -5.68
N PHE A 167 9.96 0.39 -6.58
CA PHE A 167 10.53 0.85 -7.85
C PHE A 167 9.48 1.43 -8.79
N GLU A 168 8.25 0.97 -8.75
CA GLU A 168 7.16 1.59 -9.50
C GLU A 168 6.94 3.05 -9.06
N ILE A 169 6.76 3.28 -7.76
CA ILE A 169 6.56 4.66 -7.24
C ILE A 169 7.77 5.53 -7.54
N LEU A 170 8.99 5.03 -7.34
CA LEU A 170 10.20 5.77 -7.69
C LEU A 170 10.27 6.11 -9.18
N THR A 171 9.87 5.18 -10.05
CA THR A 171 9.82 5.41 -11.50
C THR A 171 8.77 6.47 -11.87
N LEU A 172 7.59 6.41 -11.26
CA LEU A 172 6.55 7.42 -11.48
C LEU A 172 7.00 8.82 -11.04
N GLN A 173 7.71 8.92 -9.92
CA GLN A 173 8.30 10.18 -9.45
C GLN A 173 9.42 10.67 -10.39
N GLN A 174 10.34 9.78 -10.77
CA GLN A 174 11.44 10.11 -11.68
C GLN A 174 10.93 10.64 -13.03
N THR A 175 9.87 10.02 -13.55
CA THR A 175 9.27 10.39 -14.84
C THR A 175 8.26 11.53 -14.72
N ARG A 176 8.06 12.09 -13.52
CA ARG A 176 7.08 13.14 -13.21
C ARG A 176 5.63 12.75 -13.55
N LYS A 177 5.32 11.46 -13.49
CA LYS A 177 3.95 10.94 -13.66
C LYS A 177 3.19 10.89 -12.33
N ALA A 178 3.90 10.96 -11.20
CA ALA A 178 3.36 11.16 -9.88
C ALA A 178 4.07 12.33 -9.17
N PRO A 179 3.44 12.96 -8.19
CA PRO A 179 4.09 13.98 -7.38
C PRO A 179 5.26 13.39 -6.58
N GLN A 180 6.22 14.24 -6.22
CA GLN A 180 7.29 13.85 -5.31
C GLN A 180 6.70 13.67 -3.91
N ILE A 181 6.84 12.49 -3.36
CA ILE A 181 6.41 12.17 -1.98
C ILE A 181 7.59 11.64 -1.18
N PRO A 182 7.61 11.85 0.15
CA PRO A 182 8.61 11.25 1.01
C PRO A 182 8.62 9.73 0.87
N THR A 183 9.81 9.16 0.67
CA THR A 183 10.02 7.70 0.66
C THR A 183 10.98 7.34 1.77
N VAL A 184 10.50 6.59 2.75
CA VAL A 184 11.26 6.17 3.92
C VAL A 184 11.59 4.68 3.80
N LEU A 185 12.87 4.36 3.74
CA LEU A 185 13.39 2.99 3.74
C LEU A 185 13.83 2.61 5.15
N VAL A 186 13.10 1.72 5.78
CA VAL A 186 13.37 1.28 7.16
C VAL A 186 14.42 0.18 7.16
N ASN A 187 15.42 0.28 8.04
CA ASN A 187 16.60 -0.57 8.13
C ASN A 187 17.64 -0.29 7.04
N ARG A 188 18.55 0.61 7.37
CA ARG A 188 19.62 1.05 6.47
C ARG A 188 20.50 -0.10 5.98
N GLU A 189 20.86 -1.04 6.85
CA GLU A 189 21.73 -2.18 6.51
C GLU A 189 21.11 -3.03 5.38
N TYR A 190 19.82 -3.35 5.51
CA TYR A 190 19.09 -4.10 4.47
C TYR A 190 19.07 -3.35 3.15
N TRP A 191 18.65 -2.09 3.17
CA TRP A 191 18.48 -1.31 1.94
C TRP A 191 19.79 -0.97 1.25
N SER A 192 20.88 -0.74 2.00
CA SER A 192 22.21 -0.56 1.41
C SER A 192 22.66 -1.79 0.64
N SER A 193 22.37 -3.00 1.11
CA SER A 193 22.71 -4.23 0.40
C SER A 193 21.87 -4.48 -0.87
N VAL A 194 20.67 -3.92 -0.93
CA VAL A 194 19.73 -4.14 -2.04
C VAL A 194 19.83 -3.05 -3.13
N ILE A 195 20.02 -1.80 -2.74
CA ILE A 195 19.86 -0.63 -3.65
C ILE A 195 21.21 -0.01 -4.03
N GLU A 196 22.28 -0.21 -3.26
CA GLU A 196 23.57 0.43 -3.50
C GLU A 196 24.20 0.03 -4.85
N TYR A 197 23.96 -1.18 -5.31
CA TYR A 197 24.50 -1.71 -6.56
C TYR A 197 23.78 -1.25 -7.84
N PRO A 198 22.44 -1.29 -7.92
CA PRO A 198 21.72 -0.90 -9.16
C PRO A 198 21.65 0.60 -9.40
N MET A 199 21.79 1.44 -8.37
CA MET A 199 21.56 2.87 -8.46
C MET A 199 22.83 3.68 -8.80
N ASN A 200 23.97 3.04 -8.91
CA ASN A 200 25.22 3.63 -9.39
C ASN A 200 25.31 3.72 -10.93
N ILE A 201 24.25 3.39 -11.65
CA ILE A 201 24.18 3.57 -13.10
C ILE A 201 24.09 5.07 -13.39
N GLY A 202 25.21 5.64 -13.81
CA GLY A 202 25.34 7.07 -14.10
C GLY A 202 26.12 7.89 -13.06
N GLY A 203 26.77 7.24 -12.08
CA GLY A 203 27.74 7.89 -11.19
C GLY A 203 27.13 8.82 -10.13
N ARG A 204 25.84 8.73 -9.85
CA ARG A 204 25.18 9.47 -8.78
C ARG A 204 24.61 8.51 -7.74
N PRO A 205 24.98 8.64 -6.45
CA PRO A 205 24.39 7.82 -5.40
C PRO A 205 22.88 8.10 -5.26
N PHE A 206 22.10 7.09 -4.84
CA PHE A 206 20.65 7.17 -4.64
C PHE A 206 20.21 8.31 -3.70
N ASN A 207 21.03 8.61 -2.72
CA ASN A 207 20.84 9.73 -1.78
C ASN A 207 21.25 11.13 -2.34
N ALA A 208 21.67 11.19 -3.59
CA ALA A 208 21.94 12.46 -4.29
C ALA A 208 20.71 13.00 -5.06
N TRP A 209 19.52 12.54 -4.77
CA TRP A 209 18.30 13.25 -5.18
C TRP A 209 18.29 14.58 -4.41
N PRO A 210 18.25 15.71 -5.12
CA PRO A 210 18.12 16.97 -4.43
C PRO A 210 16.87 16.91 -3.56
N ALA A 211 17.05 17.13 -2.27
CA ALA A 211 15.96 17.57 -1.42
C ALA A 211 15.47 18.89 -2.04
N PHE A 212 14.30 18.85 -2.64
CA PHE A 212 13.60 20.05 -3.10
C PHE A 212 12.78 20.60 -1.95
#